data_5ba9333e772cfa8d977dc8890c46a043
#
_entry.id   5ba9333e772cfa8d977dc8890c46a043
#
_cell.length_a   1.000
_cell.length_b   1.000
_cell.length_c   1.000
_cell.angle_alpha   90.00
_cell.angle_beta   90.00
_cell.angle_gamma   90.00
#
_symmetry.space_group_name_H-M   'P 1'
#
loop_
_entity.id
_entity.type
_entity.pdbx_description
1 polymer ?
#
loop_
_entity_poly.entity_id
_entity_poly.type
_entity_poly.pdbx_seq_one_letter_code
_entity_poly.pdbx_strand_id
1 'polypeptide(L)'
;MNVSKEKKAIVAGMVGCLLYVIGDFLFAAIGKNQSADSIGLMVKVAYLDMATWRMVLSIICGVLGTALYYIGFHQMWKLLKRHLSQPKQRKWVKMFQAAYLTGTVCWGYVHAMFMNVALIFKFTFVQYDDMRAAAEIANKVFYCNAAPLLASYILCDVLLSIVMLVLIWERMLPLKSTGQRILASLCNPI
;
A
#
# COMPACT_ATOMS: atom_id res chain seq x y z
N MET A 1 7.82 -27.16 14.79
CA MET A 1 7.25 -25.94 14.16
C MET A 1 6.27 -26.36 13.09
N ASN A 2 5.09 -25.76 13.00
CA ASN A 2 4.05 -26.27 12.08
C ASN A 2 4.18 -25.55 10.71
N VAL A 3 4.83 -26.23 9.74
CA VAL A 3 5.05 -25.75 8.36
C VAL A 3 3.74 -25.28 7.69
N SER A 4 2.61 -25.88 8.06
CA SER A 4 1.29 -25.50 7.54
C SER A 4 0.89 -24.08 7.97
N LYS A 5 1.16 -23.68 9.23
CA LYS A 5 0.84 -22.34 9.73
C LYS A 5 1.70 -21.26 9.06
N GLU A 6 2.98 -21.54 8.81
CA GLU A 6 3.89 -20.61 8.14
C GLU A 6 3.45 -20.36 6.68
N LYS A 7 3.11 -21.42 5.95
CA LYS A 7 2.60 -21.30 4.59
C LYS A 7 1.30 -20.48 4.56
N LYS A 8 0.37 -20.72 5.49
CA LYS A 8 -0.89 -19.96 5.57
C LYS A 8 -0.64 -18.46 5.79
N ALA A 9 0.32 -18.10 6.65
CA ALA A 9 0.66 -16.69 6.89
C ALA A 9 1.26 -16.00 5.66
N ILE A 10 2.11 -16.70 4.90
CA ILE A 10 2.65 -16.17 3.63
C ILE A 10 1.54 -16.00 2.60
N VAL A 11 0.67 -17.00 2.46
CA VAL A 11 -0.50 -16.93 1.56
C VAL A 11 -1.42 -15.75 1.95
N ALA A 12 -1.63 -15.52 3.25
CA ALA A 12 -2.39 -14.36 3.70
C ALA A 12 -1.77 -13.04 3.22
N GLY A 13 -0.44 -12.90 3.30
CA GLY A 13 0.27 -11.74 2.74
C GLY A 13 0.05 -11.57 1.24
N MET A 14 0.09 -12.66 0.46
CA MET A 14 -0.18 -12.63 -0.99
C MET A 14 -1.63 -12.23 -1.29
N VAL A 15 -2.59 -12.71 -0.50
CA VAL A 15 -4.00 -12.28 -0.61
C VAL A 15 -4.12 -10.79 -0.27
N GLY A 16 -3.36 -10.29 0.70
CA GLY A 16 -3.27 -8.86 1.00
C GLY A 16 -2.82 -8.03 -0.20
N CYS A 17 -1.77 -8.47 -0.91
CA CYS A 17 -1.32 -7.84 -2.16
C CYS A 17 -2.46 -7.77 -3.20
N LEU A 18 -3.13 -8.89 -3.40
CA LEU A 18 -4.23 -8.97 -4.36
C LEU A 18 -5.39 -8.02 -4.00
N LEU A 19 -5.73 -7.91 -2.72
CA LEU A 19 -6.75 -6.96 -2.26
C LEU A 19 -6.36 -5.51 -2.53
N TYR A 20 -5.09 -5.13 -2.34
CA TYR A 20 -4.61 -3.80 -2.72
C TYR A 20 -4.77 -3.54 -4.21
N VAL A 21 -4.32 -4.47 -5.06
CA VAL A 21 -4.46 -4.35 -6.52
C VAL A 21 -5.93 -4.20 -6.93
N ILE A 22 -6.83 -4.98 -6.31
CA ILE A 22 -8.27 -4.86 -6.57
C ILE A 22 -8.79 -3.50 -6.11
N GLY A 23 -8.42 -3.05 -4.90
CA GLY A 23 -8.82 -1.76 -4.36
C GLY A 23 -8.37 -0.59 -5.24
N ASP A 24 -7.10 -0.58 -5.64
CA ASP A 24 -6.54 0.44 -6.52
C ASP A 24 -7.19 0.43 -7.90
N PHE A 25 -7.46 -0.76 -8.47
CA PHE A 25 -8.14 -0.88 -9.74
C PHE A 25 -9.58 -0.35 -9.68
N LEU A 26 -10.32 -0.67 -8.62
CA LEU A 26 -11.67 -0.14 -8.41
C LEU A 26 -11.71 1.38 -8.37
N PHE A 27 -10.67 2.00 -7.84
CA PHE A 27 -10.56 3.45 -7.75
C PHE A 27 -9.97 4.10 -9.00
N ALA A 28 -8.91 3.51 -9.56
CA ALA A 28 -8.19 4.10 -10.69
C ALA A 28 -8.89 3.92 -12.04
N ALA A 29 -9.72 2.88 -12.20
CA ALA A 29 -10.38 2.59 -13.46
C ALA A 29 -11.46 3.64 -13.77
N ILE A 30 -11.16 4.54 -14.69
CA ILE A 30 -12.05 5.58 -15.20
C ILE A 30 -12.74 5.04 -16.45
N GLY A 31 -14.07 5.25 -16.56
CA GLY A 31 -14.85 4.85 -17.73
C GLY A 31 -14.50 5.69 -18.97
N LYS A 32 -14.77 5.13 -20.15
CA LYS A 32 -14.48 5.79 -21.45
C LYS A 32 -15.04 7.20 -21.59
N ASN A 33 -16.17 7.47 -20.94
CA ASN A 33 -16.90 8.75 -21.03
C ASN A 33 -16.68 9.64 -19.79
N GLN A 34 -15.74 9.30 -18.93
CA GLN A 34 -15.44 10.07 -17.72
C GLN A 34 -14.19 10.93 -17.96
N SER A 35 -14.26 12.20 -17.57
CA SER A 35 -13.09 13.08 -17.66
C SER A 35 -12.00 12.67 -16.69
N ALA A 36 -10.78 12.56 -17.21
CA ALA A 36 -9.59 12.36 -16.41
C ALA A 36 -9.02 13.66 -15.82
N ASP A 37 -9.68 14.80 -16.08
CA ASP A 37 -9.23 16.11 -15.63
C ASP A 37 -9.12 16.16 -14.11
N SER A 38 -8.02 16.73 -13.63
CA SER A 38 -7.75 16.91 -12.22
C SER A 38 -8.08 18.32 -11.77
N ILE A 39 -8.75 18.43 -10.63
CA ILE A 39 -9.01 19.72 -9.96
C ILE A 39 -8.14 19.78 -8.71
N GLY A 40 -6.97 20.44 -8.81
CA GLY A 40 -5.96 20.38 -7.78
C GLY A 40 -5.17 19.07 -7.82
N LEU A 41 -4.54 18.72 -6.69
CA LEU A 41 -3.58 17.61 -6.65
C LEU A 41 -4.26 16.23 -6.64
N MET A 42 -5.36 16.08 -5.92
CA MET A 42 -5.92 14.76 -5.56
C MET A 42 -7.33 14.48 -6.07
N VAL A 43 -7.98 15.46 -6.68
CA VAL A 43 -9.38 15.35 -7.08
C VAL A 43 -9.50 15.25 -8.59
N LYS A 44 -10.25 14.27 -9.07
CA LYS A 44 -10.59 14.12 -10.49
C LYS A 44 -12.07 14.32 -10.70
N VAL A 45 -12.45 14.96 -11.81
CA VAL A 45 -13.86 15.14 -12.19
C VAL A 45 -14.59 13.80 -12.27
N ALA A 46 -13.90 12.77 -12.78
CA ALA A 46 -14.44 11.41 -12.85
C ALA A 46 -14.98 10.84 -11.53
N TYR A 47 -14.55 11.37 -10.37
CA TYR A 47 -15.06 10.90 -9.08
C TYR A 47 -16.53 11.26 -8.84
N LEU A 48 -17.05 12.29 -9.50
CA LEU A 48 -18.47 12.66 -9.41
C LEU A 48 -19.36 11.54 -9.97
N ASP A 49 -18.97 10.97 -11.10
CA ASP A 49 -19.70 9.92 -11.80
C ASP A 49 -19.39 8.51 -11.30
N MET A 50 -18.31 8.38 -10.53
CA MET A 50 -17.90 7.07 -10.01
C MET A 50 -18.92 6.56 -8.99
N ALA A 51 -19.37 5.32 -9.14
CA ALA A 51 -20.30 4.71 -8.20
C ALA A 51 -19.71 4.66 -6.79
N THR A 52 -20.43 5.14 -5.79
CA THR A 52 -19.97 5.24 -4.39
C THR A 52 -19.52 3.90 -3.82
N TRP A 53 -20.19 2.79 -4.19
CA TRP A 53 -19.79 1.44 -3.73
C TRP A 53 -18.37 1.06 -4.15
N ARG A 54 -17.86 1.55 -5.30
CA ARG A 54 -16.48 1.29 -5.74
C ARG A 54 -15.48 1.91 -4.79
N MET A 55 -15.71 3.15 -4.38
CA MET A 55 -14.86 3.86 -3.43
C MET A 55 -14.87 3.16 -2.07
N VAL A 56 -16.06 2.81 -1.57
CA VAL A 56 -16.22 2.10 -0.29
C VAL A 56 -15.55 0.72 -0.33
N LEU A 57 -15.75 -0.05 -1.40
CA LEU A 57 -15.12 -1.36 -1.55
C LEU A 57 -13.60 -1.25 -1.66
N SER A 58 -13.08 -0.21 -2.33
CA SER A 58 -11.65 0.08 -2.37
C SER A 58 -11.08 0.31 -0.97
N ILE A 59 -11.76 1.11 -0.11
CA ILE A 59 -11.36 1.32 1.29
C ILE A 59 -11.30 -0.03 2.04
N ILE A 60 -12.35 -0.84 1.92
CA ILE A 60 -12.42 -2.15 2.58
C ILE A 60 -11.27 -3.05 2.12
N CYS A 61 -11.01 -3.11 0.82
CA CYS A 61 -9.90 -3.88 0.26
C CYS A 61 -8.54 -3.40 0.82
N GLY A 62 -8.31 -2.10 0.91
CA GLY A 62 -7.08 -1.55 1.47
C GLY A 62 -6.90 -1.86 2.96
N VAL A 63 -7.95 -1.71 3.77
CA VAL A 63 -7.89 -2.00 5.21
C VAL A 63 -7.66 -3.48 5.47
N LEU A 64 -8.41 -4.36 4.81
CA LEU A 64 -8.23 -5.82 4.92
C LEU A 64 -6.89 -6.26 4.34
N GLY A 65 -6.50 -5.68 3.19
CA GLY A 65 -5.20 -5.91 2.57
C GLY A 65 -4.06 -5.59 3.52
N THR A 66 -4.12 -4.47 4.23
CA THR A 66 -3.12 -4.06 5.22
C THR A 66 -2.98 -5.09 6.34
N ALA A 67 -4.08 -5.57 6.90
CA ALA A 67 -4.05 -6.57 7.96
C ALA A 67 -3.39 -7.87 7.49
N LEU A 68 -3.70 -8.32 6.27
CA LEU A 68 -3.11 -9.51 5.68
C LEU A 68 -1.63 -9.31 5.31
N TYR A 69 -1.26 -8.13 4.84
CA TYR A 69 0.14 -7.75 4.62
C TYR A 69 0.96 -7.87 5.90
N TYR A 70 0.45 -7.31 7.00
CA TYR A 70 1.10 -7.43 8.29
C TYR A 70 1.40 -8.88 8.66
N ILE A 71 0.41 -9.78 8.49
CA ILE A 71 0.58 -11.20 8.78
C ILE A 71 1.71 -11.81 7.92
N GLY A 72 1.73 -11.50 6.63
CA GLY A 72 2.73 -12.00 5.69
C GLY A 72 4.14 -11.49 6.01
N PHE A 73 4.30 -10.18 6.17
CA PHE A 73 5.60 -9.57 6.50
C PHE A 73 6.10 -9.97 7.88
N HIS A 74 5.22 -10.11 8.86
CA HIS A 74 5.61 -10.58 10.18
C HIS A 74 6.12 -12.03 10.14
N GLN A 75 5.50 -12.89 9.34
CA GLN A 75 6.00 -14.24 9.13
C GLN A 75 7.35 -14.26 8.41
N MET A 76 7.53 -13.41 7.40
CA MET A 76 8.79 -13.26 6.69
C MET A 76 9.91 -12.77 7.62
N TRP A 77 9.63 -11.77 8.46
CA TRP A 77 10.57 -11.31 9.50
C TRP A 77 10.98 -12.44 10.45
N LYS A 78 10.03 -13.28 10.91
CA LYS A 78 10.34 -14.44 11.75
C LYS A 78 11.29 -15.41 11.06
N LEU A 79 11.10 -15.67 9.78
CA LEU A 79 11.97 -16.53 8.99
C LEU A 79 13.35 -15.91 8.83
N LEU A 80 13.44 -14.63 8.47
CA LEU A 80 14.72 -13.92 8.36
C LEU A 80 15.47 -13.93 9.70
N LYS A 81 14.81 -13.64 10.81
CA LYS A 81 15.43 -13.63 12.14
C LYS A 81 16.02 -14.99 12.53
N ARG A 82 15.45 -16.10 12.06
CA ARG A 82 15.96 -17.45 12.32
C ARG A 82 17.19 -17.80 11.50
N HIS A 83 17.19 -17.38 10.24
CA HIS A 83 18.25 -17.76 9.29
C HIS A 83 19.45 -16.82 9.30
N LEU A 84 19.27 -15.57 9.75
CA LEU A 84 20.28 -14.53 9.72
C LEU A 84 20.80 -14.23 11.13
N SER A 85 21.92 -14.87 11.50
CA SER A 85 22.48 -14.80 12.86
C SER A 85 23.67 -13.84 12.99
N GLN A 86 24.36 -13.53 11.89
CA GLN A 86 25.54 -12.65 11.90
C GLN A 86 25.20 -11.19 12.24
N PRO A 87 26.07 -10.41 12.90
CA PRO A 87 25.78 -9.03 13.30
C PRO A 87 25.36 -8.11 12.14
N LYS A 88 26.05 -8.18 10.99
CA LYS A 88 25.71 -7.41 9.78
C LYS A 88 24.30 -7.74 9.29
N GLN A 89 23.93 -9.02 9.30
CA GLN A 89 22.63 -9.51 8.85
C GLN A 89 21.51 -9.06 9.81
N ARG A 90 21.75 -9.11 11.13
CA ARG A 90 20.77 -8.66 12.14
C ARG A 90 20.37 -7.21 11.97
N LYS A 91 21.28 -6.33 11.50
CA LYS A 91 20.94 -4.93 11.20
C LYS A 91 19.84 -4.85 10.14
N TRP A 92 19.99 -5.57 9.03
CA TRP A 92 19.01 -5.59 7.93
C TRP A 92 17.68 -6.20 8.36
N VAL A 93 17.69 -7.24 9.20
CA VAL A 93 16.45 -7.83 9.76
C VAL A 93 15.70 -6.84 10.66
N LYS A 94 16.42 -6.02 11.45
CA LYS A 94 15.81 -4.96 12.25
C LYS A 94 15.26 -3.84 11.37
N MET A 95 15.99 -3.43 10.35
CA MET A 95 15.53 -2.42 9.38
C MET A 95 14.27 -2.91 8.64
N PHE A 96 14.24 -4.18 8.21
CA PHE A 96 13.05 -4.79 7.63
C PHE A 96 11.86 -4.74 8.60
N GLN A 97 12.09 -5.08 9.88
CA GLN A 97 11.05 -5.01 10.91
C GLN A 97 10.50 -3.60 11.07
N ALA A 98 11.36 -2.60 11.20
CA ALA A 98 10.95 -1.21 11.34
C ALA A 98 10.15 -0.75 10.12
N ALA A 99 10.65 -1.03 8.91
CA ALA A 99 10.01 -0.63 7.66
C ALA A 99 8.60 -1.22 7.51
N TYR A 100 8.42 -2.53 7.71
CA TYR A 100 7.09 -3.12 7.54
C TYR A 100 6.12 -2.74 8.66
N LEU A 101 6.57 -2.56 9.90
CA LEU A 101 5.69 -2.12 10.99
C LEU A 101 5.17 -0.69 10.75
N THR A 102 6.07 0.24 10.44
CA THR A 102 5.69 1.62 10.13
C THR A 102 4.87 1.67 8.84
N GLY A 103 5.33 0.95 7.80
CA GLY A 103 4.64 0.88 6.52
C GLY A 103 3.21 0.37 6.66
N THR A 104 2.97 -0.70 7.42
CA THR A 104 1.61 -1.23 7.61
C THR A 104 0.65 -0.19 8.17
N VAL A 105 1.08 0.63 9.14
CA VAL A 105 0.25 1.71 9.68
C VAL A 105 -0.01 2.78 8.63
N CYS A 106 1.04 3.22 7.91
CA CYS A 106 0.92 4.29 6.91
C CYS A 106 0.10 3.85 5.69
N TRP A 107 0.32 2.62 5.18
CA TRP A 107 -0.37 2.12 3.98
C TRP A 107 -1.89 2.08 4.14
N GLY A 108 -2.37 1.45 5.23
CA GLY A 108 -3.81 1.35 5.47
C GLY A 108 -4.48 2.71 5.62
N TYR A 109 -3.83 3.61 6.36
CA TYR A 109 -4.36 4.96 6.56
C TYR A 109 -4.36 5.78 5.27
N VAL A 110 -3.23 5.85 4.58
CA VAL A 110 -3.09 6.65 3.34
C VAL A 110 -4.05 6.15 2.28
N HIS A 111 -4.13 4.83 2.07
CA HIS A 111 -5.08 4.25 1.11
C HIS A 111 -6.53 4.64 1.44
N ALA A 112 -6.97 4.49 2.69
CA ALA A 112 -8.31 4.87 3.10
C ALA A 112 -8.57 6.37 2.93
N MET A 113 -7.59 7.23 3.22
CA MET A 113 -7.74 8.68 3.09
C MET A 113 -7.84 9.16 1.65
N PHE A 114 -7.13 8.55 0.70
CA PHE A 114 -7.29 8.87 -0.72
C PHE A 114 -8.74 8.66 -1.18
N MET A 115 -9.33 7.53 -0.78
CA MET A 115 -10.73 7.23 -1.13
C MET A 115 -11.71 8.17 -0.43
N ASN A 116 -11.44 8.50 0.83
CA ASN A 116 -12.29 9.44 1.60
C ASN A 116 -12.25 10.85 1.00
N VAL A 117 -11.11 11.31 0.49
CA VAL A 117 -11.01 12.60 -0.22
C VAL A 117 -11.93 12.62 -1.44
N ALA A 118 -11.96 11.53 -2.22
CA ALA A 118 -12.88 11.40 -3.37
C ALA A 118 -14.35 11.39 -2.95
N LEU A 119 -14.70 10.70 -1.85
CA LEU A 119 -16.05 10.70 -1.30
C LEU A 119 -16.47 12.09 -0.79
N ILE A 120 -15.58 12.78 -0.08
CA ILE A 120 -15.83 14.16 0.39
C ILE A 120 -16.09 15.08 -0.80
N PHE A 121 -15.26 15.02 -1.85
CA PHE A 121 -15.46 15.80 -3.05
C PHE A 121 -16.86 15.56 -3.65
N LYS A 122 -17.19 14.28 -3.86
CA LYS A 122 -18.47 13.88 -4.45
C LYS A 122 -19.66 14.38 -3.62
N PHE A 123 -19.68 14.12 -2.31
CA PHE A 123 -20.81 14.50 -1.46
C PHE A 123 -20.91 16.01 -1.26
N THR A 124 -19.79 16.72 -1.17
CA THR A 124 -19.79 18.18 -1.08
C THR A 124 -20.34 18.80 -2.37
N PHE A 125 -19.96 18.27 -3.54
CA PHE A 125 -20.51 18.72 -4.81
C PHE A 125 -22.02 18.48 -4.89
N VAL A 126 -22.50 17.30 -4.52
CA VAL A 126 -23.95 17.00 -4.50
C VAL A 126 -24.72 17.94 -3.56
N GLN A 127 -24.08 18.34 -2.44
CA GLN A 127 -24.73 19.21 -1.45
C GLN A 127 -24.83 20.70 -1.89
N TYR A 128 -23.80 21.22 -2.56
CA TYR A 128 -23.64 22.64 -2.81
C TYR A 128 -23.69 23.03 -4.29
N ASP A 129 -23.64 22.07 -5.19
CA ASP A 129 -23.56 22.25 -6.65
C ASP A 129 -22.44 23.21 -7.10
N ASP A 130 -21.34 23.24 -6.30
CA ASP A 130 -20.17 24.04 -6.57
C ASP A 130 -18.91 23.12 -6.61
N MET A 131 -18.46 22.82 -7.82
CA MET A 131 -17.32 21.94 -8.06
C MET A 131 -16.03 22.51 -7.48
N ARG A 132 -15.84 23.83 -7.54
CA ARG A 132 -14.63 24.48 -7.06
C ARG A 132 -14.54 24.44 -5.54
N ALA A 133 -15.65 24.80 -4.86
CA ALA A 133 -15.74 24.73 -3.41
C ALA A 133 -15.59 23.29 -2.91
N ALA A 134 -16.22 22.32 -3.57
CA ALA A 134 -16.09 20.91 -3.23
C ALA A 134 -14.64 20.41 -3.37
N ALA A 135 -13.96 20.77 -4.45
CA ALA A 135 -12.56 20.40 -4.67
C ALA A 135 -11.63 21.07 -3.63
N GLU A 136 -11.88 22.33 -3.29
CA GLU A 136 -11.09 23.04 -2.27
C GLU A 136 -11.20 22.36 -0.90
N ILE A 137 -12.41 22.01 -0.47
CA ILE A 137 -12.65 21.29 0.79
C ILE A 137 -11.95 19.94 0.78
N ALA A 138 -12.10 19.15 -0.29
CA ALA A 138 -11.49 17.83 -0.41
C ALA A 138 -9.94 17.90 -0.38
N ASN A 139 -9.35 18.87 -1.11
CA ASN A 139 -7.91 19.09 -1.07
C ASN A 139 -7.42 19.55 0.31
N LYS A 140 -8.14 20.42 1.01
CA LYS A 140 -7.79 20.80 2.39
C LYS A 140 -7.79 19.59 3.33
N VAL A 141 -8.82 18.74 3.22
CA VAL A 141 -8.88 17.50 4.01
C VAL A 141 -7.68 16.60 3.68
N PHE A 142 -7.32 16.46 2.41
CA PHE A 142 -6.11 15.71 2.03
C PHE A 142 -4.85 16.27 2.68
N TYR A 143 -4.60 17.58 2.53
CA TYR A 143 -3.40 18.21 3.09
C TYR A 143 -3.31 18.11 4.60
N CYS A 144 -4.42 18.20 5.32
CA CYS A 144 -4.42 18.12 6.78
C CYS A 144 -4.24 16.69 7.31
N ASN A 145 -4.69 15.68 6.57
CA ASN A 145 -4.75 14.31 7.07
C ASN A 145 -3.76 13.37 6.37
N ALA A 146 -3.78 13.31 5.04
CA ALA A 146 -3.00 12.31 4.30
C ALA A 146 -1.59 12.78 3.95
N ALA A 147 -1.41 14.05 3.59
CA ALA A 147 -0.13 14.57 3.12
C ALA A 147 1.03 14.39 4.14
N PRO A 148 0.85 14.60 5.46
CA PRO A 148 1.91 14.37 6.43
C PRO A 148 2.35 12.91 6.49
N LEU A 149 1.43 11.96 6.29
CA LEU A 149 1.71 10.54 6.31
C LEU A 149 2.16 9.99 4.97
N LEU A 150 1.89 10.70 3.88
CA LEU A 150 2.35 10.31 2.54
C LEU A 150 3.88 10.28 2.46
N ALA A 151 4.56 11.24 3.07
CA ALA A 151 6.01 11.23 3.16
C ALA A 151 6.53 9.99 3.91
N SER A 152 5.90 9.64 5.04
CA SER A 152 6.25 8.43 5.81
C SER A 152 5.95 7.16 5.02
N TYR A 153 4.84 7.12 4.27
CA TYR A 153 4.49 6.03 3.36
C TYR A 153 5.60 5.82 2.32
N ILE A 154 5.99 6.87 1.59
CA ILE A 154 7.04 6.79 0.56
C ILE A 154 8.38 6.35 1.17
N LEU A 155 8.77 6.93 2.31
CA LEU A 155 10.01 6.54 3.00
C LEU A 155 10.01 5.09 3.44
N CYS A 156 8.87 4.56 3.91
CA CYS A 156 8.74 3.16 4.29
C CYS A 156 8.84 2.22 3.08
N ASP A 157 8.24 2.57 1.94
CA ASP A 157 8.32 1.80 0.71
C ASP A 157 9.76 1.76 0.18
N VAL A 158 10.41 2.92 0.08
CA VAL A 158 11.81 3.01 -0.34
C VAL A 158 12.71 2.21 0.60
N LEU A 159 12.54 2.36 1.92
CA LEU A 159 13.35 1.61 2.90
C LEU A 159 13.11 0.11 2.79
N LEU A 160 11.85 -0.32 2.69
CA LEU A 160 11.51 -1.74 2.54
C LEU A 160 12.14 -2.33 1.28
N SER A 161 12.06 -1.60 0.18
CA SER A 161 12.61 -2.02 -1.10
C SER A 161 14.13 -2.10 -1.08
N ILE A 162 14.82 -1.12 -0.50
CA ILE A 162 16.29 -1.16 -0.33
C ILE A 162 16.68 -2.36 0.52
N VAL A 163 16.00 -2.58 1.64
CA VAL A 163 16.28 -3.72 2.53
C VAL A 163 16.06 -5.04 1.79
N MET A 164 14.95 -5.17 1.03
CA MET A 164 14.68 -6.36 0.25
C MET A 164 15.75 -6.61 -0.81
N LEU A 165 16.15 -5.59 -1.55
CA LEU A 165 17.23 -5.69 -2.54
C LEU A 165 18.53 -6.16 -1.89
N VAL A 166 18.92 -5.57 -0.77
CA VAL A 166 20.13 -6.02 -0.04
C VAL A 166 20.01 -7.47 0.40
N LEU A 167 18.88 -7.90 0.97
CA LEU A 167 18.66 -9.28 1.38
C LEU A 167 18.75 -10.28 0.21
N ILE A 168 18.31 -9.87 -0.98
CA ILE A 168 18.36 -10.67 -2.21
C ILE A 168 19.78 -10.76 -2.74
N TRP A 169 20.45 -9.62 -2.94
CA TRP A 169 21.75 -9.57 -3.61
C TRP A 169 22.92 -9.99 -2.72
N GLU A 170 22.86 -9.74 -1.43
CA GLU A 170 23.84 -10.26 -0.44
C GLU A 170 23.63 -11.76 -0.13
N ARG A 171 22.78 -12.45 -0.88
CA ARG A 171 22.47 -13.88 -0.73
C ARG A 171 21.96 -14.25 0.67
N MET A 172 21.30 -13.32 1.34
CA MET A 172 20.71 -13.55 2.66
C MET A 172 19.38 -14.30 2.59
N LEU A 173 18.72 -14.29 1.42
CA LEU A 173 17.53 -15.09 1.15
C LEU A 173 17.93 -16.43 0.49
N PRO A 174 17.20 -17.53 0.76
CA PRO A 174 17.48 -18.85 0.21
C PRO A 174 17.07 -18.99 -1.27
N LEU A 175 17.44 -18.02 -2.09
CA LEU A 175 17.21 -18.03 -3.53
C LEU A 175 18.33 -18.81 -4.23
N LYS A 176 17.95 -19.93 -4.87
CA LYS A 176 18.89 -20.91 -5.40
C LYS A 176 19.59 -20.47 -6.70
N SER A 177 18.95 -19.61 -7.50
CA SER A 177 19.47 -19.21 -8.80
C SER A 177 19.51 -17.68 -8.97
N THR A 178 20.37 -17.22 -9.90
CA THR A 178 20.41 -15.80 -10.30
C THR A 178 19.08 -15.36 -10.90
N GLY A 179 18.39 -16.22 -11.68
CA GLY A 179 17.07 -15.93 -12.23
C GLY A 179 16.01 -15.68 -11.15
N GLN A 180 16.02 -16.47 -10.06
CA GLN A 180 15.11 -16.22 -8.92
C GLN A 180 15.39 -14.89 -8.23
N ARG A 181 16.65 -14.44 -8.16
CA ARG A 181 17.01 -13.13 -7.59
C ARG A 181 16.55 -11.98 -8.48
N ILE A 182 16.75 -12.10 -9.79
CA ILE A 182 16.28 -11.11 -10.75
C ILE A 182 14.76 -11.00 -10.66
N LEU A 183 14.03 -12.13 -10.68
CA LEU A 183 12.59 -12.13 -10.55
C LEU A 183 12.12 -11.51 -9.23
N ALA A 184 12.75 -11.89 -8.11
CA ALA A 184 12.42 -11.30 -6.80
C ALA A 184 12.72 -9.81 -6.74
N SER A 185 13.77 -9.32 -7.42
CA SER A 185 14.07 -7.89 -7.52
C SER A 185 13.05 -7.14 -8.37
N LEU A 186 12.59 -7.73 -9.47
CA LEU A 186 11.55 -7.14 -10.35
C LEU A 186 10.16 -7.12 -9.67
N CYS A 187 9.89 -8.07 -8.80
CA CYS A 187 8.67 -8.10 -8.00
C CYS A 187 8.74 -7.23 -6.73
N ASN A 188 9.83 -6.49 -6.55
CA ASN A 188 9.97 -5.56 -5.45
C ASN A 188 9.06 -4.34 -5.70
N PRO A 189 8.32 -3.84 -4.71
CA PRO A 189 7.27 -2.83 -4.90
C PRO A 189 7.76 -1.39 -5.16
N ILE A 190 8.96 -1.18 -5.68
CA ILE A 190 9.35 0.14 -6.20
C ILE A 190 9.06 0.21 -7.68
#